data_7d450a026f38db91c360dbc023820bae
#
_entry.id   7d450a026f38db91c360dbc023820bae
#
_cell.length_a   1.000
_cell.length_b   1.000
_cell.length_c   1.000
_cell.angle_alpha   90.00
_cell.angle_beta   90.00
_cell.angle_gamma   90.00
#
_symmetry.space_group_name_H-M   'P 1'
#
loop_
_entity.id
_entity.type
_entity.pdbx_description
1 polymer ?
#
loop_
_entity_poly.entity_id
_entity_poly.type
_entity_poly.pdbx_seq_one_letter_code
_entity_poly.pdbx_strand_id
1 'polypeptide(L)'
;MLPRRAYANSVFINCPFDAAHRTLHYALVFAVYDCGSIPRSAQEVVDAGEVRIDKILRLIRESKFGIHDISLTEADTRTGLPRFNMPLELGLFLGAKAFGRGKQRQKGTLVLERRRYLYQRYCSDIAGQDIS
;
A
#
# COMPACT_ATOMS: atom_id res chain seq x y z
N MET A 1 13.33 -5.32 14.57
CA MET A 1 13.88 -4.54 13.44
C MET A 1 14.39 -5.50 12.37
N LEU A 2 13.90 -5.40 11.16
CA LEU A 2 14.35 -6.25 10.06
C LEU A 2 15.78 -5.87 9.62
N PRO A 3 16.63 -6.84 9.26
CA PRO A 3 17.95 -6.55 8.74
C PRO A 3 17.90 -5.71 7.46
N ARG A 4 18.95 -4.97 7.17
CA ARG A 4 19.04 -4.02 6.04
C ARG A 4 18.68 -4.66 4.68
N ARG A 5 18.99 -5.94 4.48
CA ARG A 5 18.62 -6.71 3.29
C ARG A 5 17.13 -6.94 3.17
N ALA A 6 16.45 -7.14 4.31
CA ALA A 6 15.00 -7.32 4.31
C ALA A 6 14.26 -6.04 3.90
N TYR A 7 14.71 -4.85 4.34
CA TYR A 7 14.14 -3.58 3.89
C TYR A 7 14.21 -3.46 2.36
N ALA A 8 15.38 -3.69 1.77
CA ALA A 8 15.62 -3.51 0.33
C ALA A 8 14.72 -4.41 -0.54
N ASN A 9 14.30 -5.55 0.00
CA ASN A 9 13.48 -6.54 -0.70
C ASN A 9 12.03 -6.56 -0.23
N SER A 10 11.67 -5.78 0.77
CA SER A 10 10.29 -5.75 1.30
C SER A 10 9.40 -4.85 0.45
N VAL A 11 8.21 -5.35 0.15
CA VAL A 11 7.16 -4.67 -0.62
C VAL A 11 5.90 -4.59 0.22
N PHE A 12 5.51 -3.39 0.61
CA PHE A 12 4.25 -3.15 1.31
C PHE A 12 3.09 -3.22 0.32
N ILE A 13 2.13 -4.11 0.58
CA ILE A 13 0.94 -4.29 -0.24
C ILE A 13 -0.24 -3.63 0.48
N ASN A 14 -0.69 -2.52 -0.06
CA ASN A 14 -1.87 -1.76 0.36
C ASN A 14 -3.01 -2.06 -0.62
N CYS A 15 -3.80 -3.04 -0.31
CA CYS A 15 -4.87 -3.54 -1.16
C CYS A 15 -6.09 -3.87 -0.29
N PRO A 16 -7.33 -3.61 -0.74
CA PRO A 16 -8.50 -4.07 -0.04
C PRO A 16 -8.49 -5.57 0.16
N PHE A 17 -8.92 -6.04 1.34
CA PHE A 17 -8.96 -7.46 1.69
C PHE A 17 -10.40 -7.94 1.92
N ASP A 18 -11.36 -7.39 1.22
CA ASP A 18 -12.72 -7.91 1.18
C ASP A 18 -12.84 -9.09 0.21
N ALA A 19 -14.00 -9.74 0.19
CA ALA A 19 -14.22 -10.91 -0.66
C ALA A 19 -13.99 -10.62 -2.15
N ALA A 20 -14.32 -9.42 -2.62
CA ALA A 20 -14.19 -9.03 -4.03
C ALA A 20 -12.72 -8.81 -4.45
N HIS A 21 -11.85 -8.39 -3.51
CA HIS A 21 -10.44 -8.05 -3.79
C HIS A 21 -9.45 -9.11 -3.33
N ARG A 22 -9.91 -10.17 -2.68
CA ARG A 22 -9.04 -11.21 -2.12
C ARG A 22 -8.18 -11.90 -3.18
N THR A 23 -8.73 -12.18 -4.34
CA THR A 23 -8.00 -12.78 -5.46
C THR A 23 -6.88 -11.87 -5.94
N LEU A 24 -7.14 -10.57 -6.09
CA LEU A 24 -6.11 -9.60 -6.45
C LEU A 24 -5.01 -9.52 -5.38
N HIS A 25 -5.41 -9.48 -4.09
CA HIS A 25 -4.44 -9.47 -3.00
C HIS A 25 -3.51 -10.68 -3.05
N TYR A 26 -4.03 -11.88 -3.24
CA TYR A 26 -3.21 -13.09 -3.37
C TYR A 26 -2.35 -13.08 -4.63
N ALA A 27 -2.86 -12.56 -5.73
CA ALA A 27 -2.08 -12.41 -6.96
C ALA A 27 -0.89 -11.47 -6.76
N LEU A 28 -1.07 -10.35 -6.05
CA LEU A 28 -0.01 -9.42 -5.72
C LEU A 28 1.04 -10.06 -4.78
N VAL A 29 0.60 -10.78 -3.75
CA VAL A 29 1.49 -11.52 -2.86
C VAL A 29 2.33 -12.53 -3.65
N PHE A 30 1.70 -13.30 -4.53
CA PHE A 30 2.39 -14.27 -5.38
C PHE A 30 3.40 -13.60 -6.31
N ALA A 31 3.01 -12.53 -6.99
CA ALA A 31 3.89 -11.81 -7.91
C ALA A 31 5.12 -11.24 -7.20
N VAL A 32 4.95 -10.67 -6.01
CA VAL A 32 6.06 -10.17 -5.19
C VAL A 32 7.01 -11.30 -4.80
N TYR A 33 6.47 -12.45 -4.41
CA TYR A 33 7.25 -13.62 -4.09
C TYR A 33 8.03 -14.15 -5.31
N ASP A 34 7.37 -14.24 -6.45
CA ASP A 34 7.96 -14.73 -7.71
C ASP A 34 9.11 -13.83 -8.17
N CYS A 35 9.03 -12.54 -7.88
CA CYS A 35 10.12 -11.59 -8.13
C CYS A 35 11.27 -11.67 -7.11
N GLY A 36 11.24 -12.60 -6.17
CA GLY A 36 12.27 -12.75 -5.14
C GLY A 36 12.20 -11.70 -4.04
N SER A 37 11.06 -11.03 -3.89
CA SER A 37 10.83 -10.02 -2.87
C SER A 37 9.94 -10.54 -1.73
N ILE A 38 9.86 -9.78 -0.64
CA ILE A 38 9.12 -10.14 0.57
C ILE A 38 7.82 -9.34 0.61
N PRO A 39 6.65 -9.97 0.41
CA PRO A 39 5.38 -9.27 0.54
C PRO A 39 5.09 -8.96 2.01
N ARG A 40 4.70 -7.73 2.30
CA ARG A 40 4.31 -7.27 3.63
C ARG A 40 2.92 -6.66 3.55
N SER A 41 2.04 -7.03 4.44
CA SER A 41 0.67 -6.49 4.44
C SER A 41 0.10 -6.38 5.83
N ALA A 42 -0.96 -5.58 5.98
CA ALA A 42 -1.69 -5.44 7.23
C ALA A 42 -2.38 -6.74 7.68
N GLN A 43 -2.42 -7.75 6.83
CA GLN A 43 -2.92 -9.09 7.19
C GLN A 43 -1.92 -9.91 8.02
N GLU A 44 -0.66 -9.49 8.08
CA GLU A 44 0.33 -10.12 8.96
C GLU A 44 -0.12 -10.02 10.42
N VAL A 45 -0.09 -11.12 11.14
CA VAL A 45 -0.35 -11.15 12.58
C VAL A 45 0.98 -11.31 13.30
N VAL A 46 1.50 -10.20 13.81
CA VAL A 46 2.74 -10.18 14.59
C VAL A 46 2.42 -10.00 16.07
N ASP A 47 1.53 -9.07 16.38
CA ASP A 47 1.05 -8.78 17.72
C ASP A 47 -0.43 -8.38 17.66
N ALA A 48 -1.30 -9.16 18.30
CA ALA A 48 -2.73 -8.89 18.32
C ALA A 48 -3.10 -7.62 19.10
N GLY A 49 -2.23 -7.15 19.98
CA GLY A 49 -2.39 -5.91 20.75
C GLY A 49 -1.94 -4.65 20.03
N GLU A 50 -1.28 -4.79 18.87
CA GLU A 50 -0.78 -3.64 18.12
C GLU A 50 -1.92 -2.83 17.50
N VAL A 51 -1.94 -1.53 17.73
CA VAL A 51 -2.89 -0.61 17.10
C VAL A 51 -2.67 -0.60 15.59
N ARG A 52 -3.75 -0.67 14.81
CA ARG A 52 -3.67 -0.86 13.35
C ARG A 52 -2.83 0.21 12.65
N ILE A 53 -2.98 1.49 13.01
CA ILE A 53 -2.19 2.55 12.38
C ILE A 53 -0.69 2.40 12.68
N ASP A 54 -0.33 2.01 13.88
CA ASP A 54 1.08 1.78 14.25
C ASP A 54 1.68 0.62 13.46
N LYS A 55 0.90 -0.43 13.25
CA LYS A 55 1.27 -1.55 12.38
C LYS A 55 1.53 -1.09 10.93
N ILE A 56 0.63 -0.29 10.37
CA ILE A 56 0.78 0.27 9.01
C ILE A 56 2.04 1.13 8.92
N LEU A 57 2.26 2.02 9.88
CA LEU A 57 3.46 2.87 9.92
C LEU A 57 4.74 2.06 10.01
N ARG A 58 4.73 0.98 10.80
CA ARG A 58 5.87 0.06 10.92
C ARG A 58 6.14 -0.66 9.60
N LEU A 59 5.11 -1.22 8.96
CA LEU A 59 5.23 -1.90 7.66
C LEU A 59 5.77 -0.97 6.58
N ILE A 60 5.29 0.27 6.54
CA ILE A 60 5.79 1.31 5.62
C ILE A 60 7.27 1.57 5.89
N ARG A 61 7.65 1.77 7.15
CA ARG A 61 9.04 2.04 7.54
C ARG A 61 9.98 0.89 7.13
N GLU A 62 9.51 -0.33 7.22
CA GLU A 62 10.28 -1.55 6.96
C GLU A 62 10.30 -1.99 5.48
N SER A 63 9.59 -1.29 4.59
CA SER A 63 9.47 -1.66 3.18
C SER A 63 10.04 -0.60 2.26
N LYS A 64 10.91 -1.01 1.35
CA LYS A 64 11.46 -0.12 0.33
C LYS A 64 10.44 0.19 -0.76
N PHE A 65 9.64 -0.79 -1.14
CA PHE A 65 8.64 -0.65 -2.20
C PHE A 65 7.23 -0.71 -1.63
N GLY A 66 6.29 -0.09 -2.32
CA GLY A 66 4.86 -0.16 -2.01
C GLY A 66 4.04 -0.35 -3.26
N ILE A 67 3.05 -1.24 -3.18
CA ILE A 67 2.01 -1.41 -4.19
C ILE A 67 0.71 -0.96 -3.54
N HIS A 68 0.06 0.05 -4.12
CA HIS A 68 -1.13 0.68 -3.57
C HIS A 68 -2.28 0.57 -4.56
N ASP A 69 -3.28 -0.22 -4.19
CA ASP A 69 -4.53 -0.32 -4.95
C ASP A 69 -5.55 0.66 -4.39
N ILE A 70 -5.85 1.71 -5.15
CA ILE A 70 -6.79 2.76 -4.78
C ILE A 70 -8.16 2.60 -5.45
N SER A 71 -8.50 1.40 -5.89
CA SER A 71 -9.73 1.12 -6.64
C SER A 71 -11.03 1.34 -5.85
N LEU A 72 -11.01 1.20 -4.51
CA LEU A 72 -12.19 1.34 -3.65
C LEU A 72 -12.45 2.78 -3.19
N THR A 73 -12.54 3.68 -4.15
CA THR A 73 -12.89 5.09 -3.90
C THR A 73 -14.32 5.42 -4.28
N GLU A 74 -15.03 4.47 -4.89
CA GLU A 74 -16.48 4.58 -5.11
C GLU A 74 -17.24 4.32 -3.81
N ALA A 75 -18.40 4.95 -3.67
CA ALA A 75 -19.25 4.75 -2.50
C ALA A 75 -19.67 3.28 -2.37
N ASP A 76 -19.50 2.73 -1.17
CA ASP A 76 -20.03 1.42 -0.83
C ASP A 76 -21.54 1.45 -0.91
N THR A 77 -22.16 0.52 -1.64
CA THR A 77 -23.62 0.45 -1.83
C THR A 77 -24.37 0.22 -0.53
N ARG A 78 -23.75 -0.39 0.47
CA ARG A 78 -24.33 -0.67 1.77
C ARG A 78 -24.30 0.53 2.71
N THR A 79 -23.19 1.26 2.73
CA THR A 79 -22.97 2.37 3.67
C THR A 79 -23.12 3.74 3.03
N GLY A 80 -23.08 3.83 1.70
CA GLY A 80 -23.05 5.08 0.94
C GLY A 80 -21.75 5.86 1.07
N LEU A 81 -20.73 5.29 1.73
CA LEU A 81 -19.47 5.96 2.00
C LEU A 81 -18.30 5.27 1.25
N PRO A 82 -17.36 6.04 0.70
CA PRO A 82 -16.14 5.47 0.16
C PRO A 82 -15.21 5.01 1.29
N ARG A 83 -14.26 4.15 0.95
CA ARG A 83 -13.20 3.71 1.87
C ARG A 83 -11.94 4.51 1.61
N PHE A 84 -11.46 5.22 2.62
CA PHE A 84 -10.30 6.11 2.49
C PHE A 84 -8.98 5.51 2.99
N ASN A 85 -8.99 4.29 3.52
CA ASN A 85 -7.78 3.69 4.10
C ASN A 85 -6.66 3.53 3.08
N MET A 86 -6.96 3.06 1.86
CA MET A 86 -5.94 2.87 0.84
C MET A 86 -5.30 4.19 0.39
N PRO A 87 -6.05 5.26 0.08
CA PRO A 87 -5.46 6.57 -0.18
C PRO A 87 -4.68 7.15 1.00
N LEU A 88 -5.16 6.95 2.25
CA LEU A 88 -4.44 7.38 3.45
C LEU A 88 -3.08 6.68 3.55
N GLU A 89 -3.04 5.38 3.39
CA GLU A 89 -1.82 4.58 3.47
C GLU A 89 -0.84 4.92 2.33
N LEU A 90 -1.36 5.19 1.13
CA LEU A 90 -0.55 5.72 0.02
C LEU A 90 0.08 7.06 0.40
N GLY A 91 -0.70 7.98 0.96
CA GLY A 91 -0.20 9.27 1.42
C GLY A 91 0.89 9.13 2.49
N LEU A 92 0.72 8.22 3.44
CA LEU A 92 1.74 7.92 4.46
C LEU A 92 3.03 7.38 3.83
N PHE A 93 2.91 6.51 2.83
CA PHE A 93 4.06 5.94 2.11
C PHE A 93 4.82 7.02 1.32
N LEU A 94 4.11 7.86 0.58
CA LEU A 94 4.70 8.99 -0.15
C LEU A 94 5.32 10.01 0.81
N GLY A 95 4.67 10.28 1.94
CA GLY A 95 5.20 11.14 3.00
C GLY A 95 6.48 10.60 3.63
N ALA A 96 6.55 9.29 3.85
CA ALA A 96 7.76 8.64 4.35
C ALA A 96 8.95 8.85 3.39
N LYS A 97 8.69 8.78 2.08
CA LYS A 97 9.72 9.09 1.07
C LYS A 97 10.12 10.56 1.08
N ALA A 98 9.14 11.46 1.11
CA ALA A 98 9.36 12.90 0.98
C ALA A 98 10.02 13.53 2.24
N PHE A 99 9.58 13.10 3.41
CA PHE A 99 9.97 13.69 4.71
C PHE A 99 10.92 12.82 5.52
N GLY A 100 11.06 11.56 5.15
CA GLY A 100 11.95 10.61 5.81
C GLY A 100 13.43 10.89 5.55
N ARG A 101 14.29 10.16 6.27
CA ARG A 101 15.73 10.26 6.19
C ARG A 101 16.35 8.94 5.70
N GLY A 102 17.56 9.02 5.17
CA GLY A 102 18.37 7.87 4.78
C GLY A 102 17.62 6.97 3.78
N LYS A 103 17.47 5.70 4.11
CA LYS A 103 16.85 4.69 3.24
C LYS A 103 15.40 4.99 2.84
N GLN A 104 14.67 5.78 3.65
CA GLN A 104 13.27 6.12 3.34
C GLN A 104 13.15 6.92 2.04
N ARG A 105 14.14 7.72 1.70
CA ARG A 105 14.17 8.51 0.46
C ARG A 105 14.29 7.66 -0.80
N GLN A 106 14.68 6.38 -0.67
CA GLN A 106 14.83 5.44 -1.77
C GLN A 106 13.58 4.62 -2.06
N LYS A 107 12.43 4.97 -1.44
CA LYS A 107 11.18 4.26 -1.65
C LYS A 107 10.71 4.35 -3.09
N GLY A 108 10.22 3.22 -3.60
CA GLY A 108 9.55 3.11 -4.89
C GLY A 108 8.07 2.79 -4.70
N THR A 109 7.22 3.38 -5.53
CA THR A 109 5.76 3.28 -5.40
C THR A 109 5.16 2.85 -6.74
N LEU A 110 4.26 1.85 -6.69
CA LEU A 110 3.36 1.47 -7.76
C LEU A 110 1.94 1.73 -7.30
N VAL A 111 1.16 2.46 -8.08
CA VAL A 111 -0.25 2.73 -7.80
C VAL A 111 -1.10 2.02 -8.83
N LEU A 112 -2.07 1.25 -8.36
CA LEU A 112 -3.02 0.52 -9.19
C LEU A 112 -4.40 1.15 -9.07
N GLU A 113 -5.11 1.24 -10.18
CA GLU A 113 -6.45 1.78 -10.23
C GLU A 113 -7.34 0.94 -11.17
N ARG A 114 -8.61 0.78 -10.80
CA ARG A 114 -9.56 -0.02 -11.58
C ARG A 114 -9.94 0.64 -12.90
N ARG A 115 -10.04 1.98 -12.92
CA ARG A 115 -10.42 2.76 -14.11
C ARG A 115 -9.38 3.83 -14.37
N ARG A 116 -8.89 3.88 -15.58
CA ARG A 116 -7.88 4.84 -15.99
C ARG A 116 -8.31 6.28 -15.70
N TYR A 117 -7.46 7.03 -15.02
CA TYR A 117 -7.65 8.44 -14.67
C TYR A 117 -8.80 8.74 -13.68
N LEU A 118 -9.44 7.73 -13.07
CA LEU A 118 -10.47 7.97 -12.08
C LEU A 118 -9.94 8.73 -10.86
N TYR A 119 -8.71 8.51 -10.46
CA TYR A 119 -8.04 9.17 -9.33
C TYR A 119 -8.06 10.70 -9.45
N GLN A 120 -8.12 11.25 -10.65
CA GLN A 120 -8.18 12.70 -10.86
C GLN A 120 -9.41 13.36 -10.25
N ARG A 121 -10.45 12.59 -9.96
CA ARG A 121 -11.69 13.08 -9.34
C ARG A 121 -11.63 13.14 -7.83
N TYR A 122 -10.80 12.33 -7.18
CA TYR A 122 -10.78 12.21 -5.72
C TYR A 122 -9.38 12.31 -5.11
N CYS A 123 -8.34 12.19 -5.89
CA CYS A 123 -6.95 12.22 -5.42
C CYS A 123 -6.06 12.90 -6.46
N SER A 124 -6.50 14.05 -6.97
CA SER A 124 -5.84 14.77 -8.08
C SER A 124 -4.40 15.20 -7.77
N ASP A 125 -4.04 15.37 -6.50
CA ASP A 125 -2.70 15.78 -6.08
C ASP A 125 -1.62 14.74 -6.38
N ILE A 126 -2.00 13.48 -6.64
CA ILE A 126 -1.04 12.45 -7.08
C ILE A 126 -0.87 12.40 -8.61
N ALA A 127 -1.48 13.32 -9.34
CA ALA A 127 -1.27 13.47 -10.78
C ALA A 127 0.23 13.65 -11.08
N GLY A 128 0.73 12.95 -12.10
CA GLY A 128 2.16 12.89 -12.39
C GLY A 128 2.87 11.66 -11.84
N GLN A 129 2.21 10.87 -10.99
CA GLN A 129 2.65 9.52 -10.65
C GLN A 129 2.32 8.56 -11.80
N ASP A 130 3.11 7.51 -11.94
CA ASP A 130 2.80 6.44 -12.88
C ASP A 130 1.74 5.52 -12.23
N ILE A 131 0.52 5.63 -12.75
CA ILE A 131 -0.66 4.90 -12.23
C ILE A 131 -1.15 3.95 -13.31
N SER A 132 -1.19 2.66 -12.97
CA SER A 132 -1.54 1.56 -13.86
C SER A 132 -2.89 0.93 -13.50
#